data_900cbb8aaf59d0a866c2de4c6da9dc5b
#
_entry.id   900cbb8aaf59d0a866c2de4c6da9dc5b
#
_cell.length_a   1.000
_cell.length_b   1.000
_cell.length_c   1.000
_cell.angle_alpha   90.00
_cell.angle_beta   90.00
_cell.angle_gamma   90.00
#
_symmetry.space_group_name_H-M   'P 1'
#
loop_
_entity.id
_entity.type
_entity.pdbx_description
1 polymer ?
#
loop_
_entity_poly.entity_id
_entity_poly.type
_entity_poly.pdbx_seq_one_letter_code
_entity_poly.pdbx_strand_id
1 'polypeptide(L)'
;MTGTVIDGRASAAKLREKIAAATAELKSKHGLQPGLATVLVGQDPASEVYVRNKRKTAEAIGFKSVHVEMPANVTQDELLSKVKALSGDASVHGILVQLPLPKHLDENTVLDALDPAKDVDALTPKNAGLLLSGRARLVSCTPSGVMLLLKEYVGDITGKEALVIGRSLLFGKPAAQLLLAANATVTMAHSRSKDLPALARRADILVAAIGKPEFVKADWIKPGATVIDVGINRVDAGEGKYKLVGDVDYEAAKEVAGAITPVPGGVGAMTIVCLMHNTLIAACAQNNLPLPDDL
;
A
#
# COMPACT_ATOMS: atom_id res chain seq x y z
N MET A 1 -10.67 -25.00 -14.10
CA MET A 1 -9.53 -25.14 -13.15
C MET A 1 -9.61 -23.93 -12.23
N THR A 2 -9.73 -24.16 -10.94
CA THR A 2 -9.78 -23.10 -9.94
C THR A 2 -8.47 -22.31 -9.94
N GLY A 3 -8.53 -20.99 -9.97
CA GLY A 3 -7.35 -20.11 -10.02
C GLY A 3 -6.42 -20.27 -8.82
N THR A 4 -5.14 -20.07 -9.04
CA THR A 4 -4.12 -20.05 -7.97
C THR A 4 -4.43 -18.94 -6.98
N VAL A 5 -4.46 -19.26 -5.69
CA VAL A 5 -4.63 -18.25 -4.63
C VAL A 5 -3.30 -17.50 -4.42
N ILE A 6 -3.33 -16.19 -4.60
CA ILE A 6 -2.18 -15.32 -4.31
C ILE A 6 -2.19 -15.00 -2.81
N ASP A 7 -1.39 -15.75 -2.04
CA ASP A 7 -1.35 -15.60 -0.58
C ASP A 7 -0.44 -14.43 -0.15
N GLY A 8 -1.06 -13.27 0.00
CA GLY A 8 -0.34 -12.06 0.45
C GLY A 8 0.15 -12.15 1.89
N ARG A 9 -0.44 -12.99 2.75
CA ARG A 9 0.07 -13.19 4.12
C ARG A 9 1.39 -13.94 4.12
N ALA A 10 1.50 -14.99 3.29
CA ALA A 10 2.74 -15.75 3.15
C ALA A 10 3.87 -14.87 2.57
N SER A 11 3.57 -14.10 1.52
CA SER A 11 4.53 -13.17 0.91
C SER A 11 4.96 -12.07 1.89
N ALA A 12 4.01 -11.50 2.64
CA ALA A 12 4.29 -10.49 3.66
C ALA A 12 5.15 -11.04 4.81
N ALA A 13 4.94 -12.29 5.22
CA ALA A 13 5.75 -12.93 6.25
C ALA A 13 7.22 -13.07 5.81
N LYS A 14 7.46 -13.56 4.58
CA LYS A 14 8.81 -13.67 3.99
C LYS A 14 9.52 -12.30 3.93
N LEU A 15 8.83 -11.27 3.44
CA LEU A 15 9.43 -9.93 3.35
C LEU A 15 9.69 -9.34 4.74
N ARG A 16 8.81 -9.57 5.71
CA ARG A 16 9.00 -9.12 7.10
C ARG A 16 10.25 -9.74 7.73
N GLU A 17 10.51 -11.03 7.50
CA GLU A 17 11.72 -11.71 7.98
C GLU A 17 12.98 -11.09 7.39
N LYS A 18 13.00 -10.81 6.09
CA LYS A 18 14.11 -10.13 5.42
C LYS A 18 14.36 -8.74 6.00
N ILE A 19 13.30 -7.95 6.20
CA ILE A 19 13.42 -6.60 6.80
C ILE A 19 13.94 -6.68 8.24
N ALA A 20 13.49 -7.66 9.03
CA ALA A 20 13.97 -7.86 10.40
C ALA A 20 15.47 -8.19 10.41
N ALA A 21 15.93 -9.07 9.54
CA ALA A 21 17.36 -9.42 9.39
C ALA A 21 18.18 -8.19 8.99
N ALA A 22 17.74 -7.44 7.98
CA ALA A 22 18.39 -6.22 7.52
C ALA A 22 18.43 -5.13 8.62
N THR A 23 17.38 -5.02 9.43
CA THR A 23 17.34 -4.10 10.57
C THR A 23 18.37 -4.47 11.63
N ALA A 24 18.48 -5.76 11.96
CA ALA A 24 19.50 -6.25 12.90
C ALA A 24 20.91 -6.01 12.39
N GLU A 25 21.15 -6.21 11.10
CA GLU A 25 22.42 -5.93 10.44
C GLU A 25 22.80 -4.44 10.51
N LEU A 26 21.88 -3.54 10.13
CA LEU A 26 22.10 -2.08 10.22
C LEU A 26 22.43 -1.65 11.65
N LYS A 27 21.72 -2.19 12.63
CA LYS A 27 21.98 -1.89 14.04
C LYS A 27 23.33 -2.37 14.50
N SER A 28 23.75 -3.59 14.13
CA SER A 28 25.02 -4.18 14.55
C SER A 28 26.22 -3.55 13.87
N LYS A 29 26.13 -3.26 12.55
CA LYS A 29 27.25 -2.73 11.76
C LYS A 29 27.39 -1.22 11.82
N HIS A 30 26.27 -0.50 11.91
CA HIS A 30 26.25 0.96 11.77
C HIS A 30 25.63 1.68 12.97
N GLY A 31 25.14 0.96 13.99
CA GLY A 31 24.43 1.57 15.11
C GLY A 31 23.07 2.20 14.71
N LEU A 32 22.62 1.97 13.46
CA LEU A 32 21.43 2.58 12.92
C LEU A 32 20.17 1.74 13.24
N GLN A 33 19.24 2.32 13.97
CA GLN A 33 17.92 1.75 14.19
C GLN A 33 16.88 2.56 13.39
N PRO A 34 16.23 2.00 12.35
CA PRO A 34 15.19 2.70 11.61
C PRO A 34 14.09 3.17 12.55
N GLY A 35 13.64 4.42 12.39
CA GLY A 35 12.57 5.01 13.19
C GLY A 35 11.36 5.33 12.33
N LEU A 36 10.18 4.82 12.72
CA LEU A 36 8.90 5.10 12.08
C LEU A 36 8.01 5.90 13.03
N ALA A 37 7.60 7.10 12.60
CA ALA A 37 6.58 7.88 13.26
C ALA A 37 5.21 7.64 12.61
N THR A 38 4.20 7.37 13.43
CA THR A 38 2.80 7.25 13.00
C THR A 38 1.99 8.35 13.69
N VAL A 39 1.32 9.18 12.89
CA VAL A 39 0.44 10.25 13.37
C VAL A 39 -1.00 9.85 13.13
N LEU A 40 -1.79 9.79 14.20
CA LEU A 40 -3.23 9.51 14.17
C LEU A 40 -3.97 10.72 14.71
N VAL A 41 -4.95 11.21 13.96
CA VAL A 41 -5.81 12.32 14.34
C VAL A 41 -7.24 11.83 14.53
N GLY A 42 -7.78 12.03 15.72
CA GLY A 42 -9.11 11.57 16.09
C GLY A 42 -9.13 10.09 16.51
N GLN A 43 -10.35 9.54 16.59
CA GLN A 43 -10.63 8.20 17.12
C GLN A 43 -11.48 7.38 16.13
N ASP A 44 -11.05 7.31 14.86
CA ASP A 44 -11.70 6.41 13.91
C ASP A 44 -11.29 4.95 14.19
N PRO A 45 -12.23 4.05 14.54
CA PRO A 45 -11.90 2.68 14.96
C PRO A 45 -11.14 1.87 13.90
N ALA A 46 -11.37 2.13 12.60
CA ALA A 46 -10.64 1.46 11.53
C ALA A 46 -9.19 1.93 11.49
N SER A 47 -8.96 3.25 11.55
CA SER A 47 -7.63 3.86 11.59
C SER A 47 -6.82 3.41 12.80
N GLU A 48 -7.45 3.32 13.98
CA GLU A 48 -6.81 2.82 15.20
C GLU A 48 -6.28 1.38 15.05
N VAL A 49 -7.09 0.49 14.46
CA VAL A 49 -6.68 -0.90 14.20
C VAL A 49 -5.48 -0.95 13.24
N TYR A 50 -5.51 -0.15 12.16
CA TYR A 50 -4.41 -0.10 11.20
C TYR A 50 -3.13 0.45 11.83
N VAL A 51 -3.19 1.55 12.56
CA VAL A 51 -2.03 2.16 13.23
C VAL A 51 -1.46 1.20 14.28
N ARG A 52 -2.30 0.56 15.08
CA ARG A 52 -1.87 -0.43 16.05
C ARG A 52 -1.11 -1.60 15.41
N ASN A 53 -1.59 -2.12 14.26
CA ASN A 53 -0.92 -3.20 13.55
C ASN A 53 0.41 -2.74 12.94
N LYS A 54 0.48 -1.51 12.38
CA LYS A 54 1.72 -0.91 11.86
C LYS A 54 2.77 -0.78 12.97
N ARG A 55 2.37 -0.26 14.15
CA ARG A 55 3.25 -0.15 15.33
C ARG A 55 3.79 -1.51 15.78
N LYS A 56 2.89 -2.49 16.03
CA LYS A 56 3.30 -3.84 16.43
C LYS A 56 4.28 -4.47 15.44
N THR A 57 4.05 -4.28 14.14
CA THR A 57 4.95 -4.81 13.12
C THR A 57 6.30 -4.10 13.16
N ALA A 58 6.34 -2.77 13.28
CA ALA A 58 7.58 -1.99 13.40
C ALA A 58 8.41 -2.43 14.63
N GLU A 59 7.77 -2.54 15.78
CA GLU A 59 8.42 -3.01 17.02
C GLU A 59 8.96 -4.44 16.89
N ALA A 60 8.18 -5.34 16.28
CA ALA A 60 8.55 -6.76 16.13
C ALA A 60 9.77 -6.97 15.20
N ILE A 61 10.03 -6.05 14.26
CA ILE A 61 11.19 -6.08 13.36
C ILE A 61 12.37 -5.23 13.86
N GLY A 62 12.28 -4.69 15.08
CA GLY A 62 13.35 -3.93 15.72
C GLY A 62 13.42 -2.44 15.38
N PHE A 63 12.38 -1.86 14.79
CA PHE A 63 12.32 -0.41 14.54
C PHE A 63 12.03 0.37 15.83
N LYS A 64 12.51 1.61 15.88
CA LYS A 64 12.01 2.61 16.84
C LYS A 64 10.63 3.06 16.37
N SER A 65 9.60 2.79 17.18
CA SER A 65 8.22 3.20 16.90
C SER A 65 7.88 4.46 17.68
N VAL A 66 7.58 5.56 16.97
CA VAL A 66 7.11 6.82 17.54
C VAL A 66 5.63 6.96 17.22
N HIS A 67 4.80 7.06 18.25
CA HIS A 67 3.37 7.20 18.08
C HIS A 67 2.90 8.56 18.55
N VAL A 68 2.15 9.25 17.70
CA VAL A 68 1.57 10.56 17.97
C VAL A 68 0.07 10.46 17.78
N GLU A 69 -0.66 10.58 18.87
CA GLU A 69 -2.12 10.72 18.87
C GLU A 69 -2.48 12.18 19.06
N MET A 70 -3.35 12.69 18.20
CA MET A 70 -3.85 14.06 18.29
C MET A 70 -5.39 14.04 18.38
N PRO A 71 -5.98 14.94 19.14
CA PRO A 71 -7.44 14.96 19.32
C PRO A 71 -8.14 15.32 18.00
N ALA A 72 -9.41 14.89 17.86
CA ALA A 72 -10.18 15.12 16.64
C ALA A 72 -10.41 16.62 16.32
N ASN A 73 -10.29 17.50 17.30
CA ASN A 73 -10.45 18.95 17.17
C ASN A 73 -9.11 19.71 17.05
N VAL A 74 -8.00 19.01 16.83
CA VAL A 74 -6.69 19.65 16.63
C VAL A 74 -6.75 20.62 15.44
N THR A 75 -6.07 21.75 15.58
CA THR A 75 -6.00 22.74 14.50
C THR A 75 -5.03 22.32 13.41
N GLN A 76 -5.20 22.88 12.21
CA GLN A 76 -4.28 22.67 11.09
C GLN A 76 -2.83 23.03 11.49
N ASP A 77 -2.62 24.17 12.16
CA ASP A 77 -1.30 24.66 12.54
C ASP A 77 -0.61 23.76 13.57
N GLU A 78 -1.36 23.22 14.54
CA GLU A 78 -0.83 22.27 15.51
C GLU A 78 -0.38 20.96 14.83
N LEU A 79 -1.19 20.43 13.90
CA LEU A 79 -0.83 19.24 13.12
C LEU A 79 0.41 19.49 12.26
N LEU A 80 0.46 20.62 11.54
CA LEU A 80 1.62 21.00 10.72
C LEU A 80 2.89 21.18 11.58
N SER A 81 2.77 21.79 12.75
CA SER A 81 3.89 21.95 13.68
C SER A 81 4.43 20.61 14.14
N LYS A 82 3.55 19.64 14.43
CA LYS A 82 3.94 18.28 14.79
C LYS A 82 4.63 17.54 13.63
N VAL A 83 4.08 17.62 12.41
CA VAL A 83 4.68 17.02 11.21
C VAL A 83 6.06 17.60 10.92
N LYS A 84 6.23 18.92 11.02
CA LYS A 84 7.53 19.60 10.87
C LYS A 84 8.53 19.16 11.94
N ALA A 85 8.11 19.04 13.19
CA ALA A 85 8.97 18.56 14.27
C ALA A 85 9.46 17.13 14.02
N LEU A 86 8.58 16.23 13.57
CA LEU A 86 8.96 14.85 13.19
C LEU A 86 9.90 14.84 11.97
N SER A 87 9.66 15.71 10.99
CA SER A 87 10.55 15.86 9.82
C SER A 87 11.96 16.32 10.21
N GLY A 88 12.08 17.15 11.25
CA GLY A 88 13.37 17.61 11.80
C GLY A 88 14.06 16.62 12.75
N ASP A 89 13.37 15.58 13.23
CA ASP A 89 13.95 14.60 14.17
C ASP A 89 14.83 13.59 13.43
N ALA A 90 16.13 13.61 13.68
CA ALA A 90 17.11 12.71 13.07
C ALA A 90 16.89 11.22 13.43
N SER A 91 16.18 10.93 14.53
CA SER A 91 15.83 9.55 14.92
C SER A 91 14.58 9.01 14.25
N VAL A 92 13.86 9.83 13.49
CA VAL A 92 12.67 9.48 12.69
C VAL A 92 13.07 9.45 11.23
N HIS A 93 13.03 8.28 10.62
CA HIS A 93 13.42 8.07 9.22
C HIS A 93 12.20 7.94 8.30
N GLY A 94 11.06 7.56 8.84
CA GLY A 94 9.79 7.50 8.12
C GLY A 94 8.67 8.13 8.92
N ILE A 95 7.78 8.85 8.23
CA ILE A 95 6.58 9.47 8.80
C ILE A 95 5.37 8.99 8.03
N LEU A 96 4.39 8.49 8.77
CA LEU A 96 3.08 8.13 8.27
C LEU A 96 2.04 9.02 8.95
N VAL A 97 1.32 9.82 8.19
CA VAL A 97 0.09 10.47 8.65
C VAL A 97 -1.08 9.60 8.21
N GLN A 98 -1.79 9.02 9.18
CA GLN A 98 -2.90 8.12 8.88
C GLN A 98 -4.08 8.88 8.30
N LEU A 99 -4.43 8.57 7.06
CA LEU A 99 -5.61 9.10 6.38
C LEU A 99 -6.81 8.17 6.59
N PRO A 100 -8.06 8.68 6.49
CA PRO A 100 -8.41 10.09 6.27
C PRO A 100 -8.24 10.96 7.53
N LEU A 101 -8.02 12.25 7.34
CA LEU A 101 -8.04 13.24 8.42
C LEU A 101 -9.48 13.71 8.71
N PRO A 102 -9.76 14.28 9.90
CA PRO A 102 -11.00 15.00 10.16
C PRO A 102 -11.28 16.08 9.11
N LYS A 103 -12.55 16.25 8.71
CA LYS A 103 -12.96 17.09 7.57
C LYS A 103 -12.54 18.57 7.61
N HIS A 104 -12.23 19.11 8.78
CA HIS A 104 -11.78 20.49 8.94
C HIS A 104 -10.29 20.68 8.66
N LEU A 105 -9.54 19.59 8.48
CA LEU A 105 -8.11 19.60 8.15
C LEU A 105 -7.92 19.38 6.64
N ASP A 106 -7.02 20.14 6.04
CA ASP A 106 -6.64 19.97 4.65
C ASP A 106 -5.50 18.96 4.54
N GLU A 107 -5.82 17.77 4.01
CA GLU A 107 -4.88 16.67 3.80
C GLU A 107 -3.72 17.08 2.87
N ASN A 108 -4.00 17.87 1.83
CA ASN A 108 -2.95 18.29 0.88
C ASN A 108 -1.90 19.17 1.57
N THR A 109 -2.35 20.12 2.36
CA THR A 109 -1.44 20.98 3.14
C THR A 109 -0.57 20.17 4.11
N VAL A 110 -1.12 19.11 4.70
CA VAL A 110 -0.36 18.20 5.57
C VAL A 110 0.66 17.39 4.80
N LEU A 111 0.28 16.83 3.64
CA LEU A 111 1.20 16.10 2.77
C LEU A 111 2.32 16.98 2.23
N ASP A 112 2.02 18.23 1.86
CA ASP A 112 3.02 19.18 1.37
C ASP A 112 4.03 19.60 2.46
N ALA A 113 3.66 19.51 3.74
CA ALA A 113 4.53 19.80 4.86
C ALA A 113 5.47 18.64 5.26
N LEU A 114 5.22 17.42 4.75
CA LEU A 114 6.09 16.27 4.99
C LEU A 114 7.43 16.45 4.27
N ASP A 115 8.53 16.06 4.93
CA ASP A 115 9.79 15.86 4.22
C ASP A 115 9.63 14.66 3.26
N PRO A 116 9.76 14.86 1.94
CA PRO A 116 9.66 13.77 0.98
C PRO A 116 10.64 12.63 1.20
N ALA A 117 11.78 12.88 1.85
CA ALA A 117 12.75 11.84 2.20
C ALA A 117 12.26 10.92 3.34
N LYS A 118 11.25 11.37 4.10
CA LYS A 118 10.63 10.66 5.21
C LYS A 118 9.17 10.26 4.94
N ASP A 119 8.62 10.63 3.79
CA ASP A 119 7.27 10.27 3.34
C ASP A 119 7.24 8.80 2.88
N VAL A 120 7.10 7.89 3.83
CA VAL A 120 7.19 6.45 3.58
C VAL A 120 5.92 5.84 2.96
N ASP A 121 4.83 6.57 2.88
CA ASP A 121 3.66 6.23 2.06
C ASP A 121 3.77 6.79 0.62
N ALA A 122 4.78 7.64 0.37
CA ALA A 122 5.07 8.26 -0.93
C ALA A 122 3.88 9.01 -1.54
N LEU A 123 3.19 9.80 -0.71
CA LEU A 123 2.00 10.56 -1.09
C LEU A 123 2.28 12.03 -1.41
N THR A 124 3.48 12.52 -1.09
CA THR A 124 3.87 13.91 -1.41
C THR A 124 3.92 14.11 -2.94
N PRO A 125 3.59 15.32 -3.42
CA PRO A 125 3.71 15.63 -4.86
C PRO A 125 5.11 15.37 -5.42
N LYS A 126 6.16 15.55 -4.61
CA LYS A 126 7.54 15.26 -5.02
C LYS A 126 7.76 13.78 -5.27
N ASN A 127 7.34 12.89 -4.36
CA ASN A 127 7.48 11.45 -4.54
C ASN A 127 6.61 10.94 -5.70
N ALA A 128 5.40 11.46 -5.85
CA ALA A 128 4.54 11.16 -7.00
C ALA A 128 5.19 11.58 -8.34
N GLY A 129 5.83 12.76 -8.39
CA GLY A 129 6.58 13.23 -9.56
C GLY A 129 7.82 12.40 -9.86
N LEU A 130 8.54 11.95 -8.82
CA LEU A 130 9.67 11.04 -8.97
C LEU A 130 9.23 9.67 -9.50
N LEU A 131 8.08 9.15 -9.05
CA LEU A 131 7.51 7.90 -9.58
C LEU A 131 7.19 8.04 -11.06
N LEU A 132 6.49 9.10 -11.45
CA LEU A 132 6.13 9.37 -12.84
C LEU A 132 7.36 9.48 -13.75
N SER A 133 8.47 10.03 -13.24
CA SER A 133 9.73 10.20 -14.00
C SER A 133 10.67 9.00 -13.92
N GLY A 134 10.26 7.87 -13.30
CA GLY A 134 11.09 6.67 -13.15
C GLY A 134 12.28 6.84 -12.20
N ARG A 135 12.25 7.83 -11.29
CA ARG A 135 13.33 8.16 -10.34
C ARG A 135 12.93 7.99 -8.89
N ALA A 136 11.79 7.35 -8.63
CA ALA A 136 11.30 7.14 -7.28
C ALA A 136 12.22 6.23 -6.47
N ARG A 137 12.52 6.65 -5.25
CA ARG A 137 13.15 5.80 -4.23
C ARG A 137 12.10 5.22 -3.29
N LEU A 138 11.14 6.04 -2.89
CA LEU A 138 9.99 5.64 -2.10
C LEU A 138 8.77 5.57 -3.02
N VAL A 139 8.00 4.51 -2.90
CA VAL A 139 6.81 4.25 -3.71
C VAL A 139 5.66 3.86 -2.80
N SER A 140 4.44 4.25 -3.14
CA SER A 140 3.24 3.93 -2.35
C SER A 140 3.18 2.45 -1.95
N CYS A 141 2.93 2.20 -0.67
CA CYS A 141 3.09 0.88 -0.05
C CYS A 141 2.21 -0.20 -0.69
N THR A 142 0.91 0.07 -0.87
CA THR A 142 -0.02 -0.91 -1.43
C THR A 142 0.28 -1.24 -2.89
N PRO A 143 0.55 -0.28 -3.78
CA PRO A 143 1.01 -0.56 -5.15
C PRO A 143 2.31 -1.37 -5.19
N SER A 144 3.30 -1.05 -4.34
CA SER A 144 4.54 -1.83 -4.23
C SER A 144 4.26 -3.27 -3.85
N GLY A 145 3.36 -3.48 -2.88
CA GLY A 145 2.93 -4.82 -2.47
C GLY A 145 2.28 -5.61 -3.62
N VAL A 146 1.47 -4.95 -4.44
CA VAL A 146 0.88 -5.57 -5.64
C VAL A 146 1.97 -6.01 -6.63
N MET A 147 2.97 -5.16 -6.89
CA MET A 147 4.07 -5.51 -7.79
C MET A 147 4.90 -6.69 -7.27
N LEU A 148 5.14 -6.78 -5.96
CA LEU A 148 5.82 -7.93 -5.35
C LEU A 148 5.00 -9.21 -5.51
N LEU A 149 3.69 -9.17 -5.31
CA LEU A 149 2.81 -10.32 -5.55
C LEU A 149 2.79 -10.73 -7.02
N LEU A 150 2.70 -9.78 -7.95
CA LEU A 150 2.78 -10.07 -9.39
C LEU A 150 4.13 -10.71 -9.75
N LYS A 151 5.23 -10.19 -9.22
CA LYS A 151 6.56 -10.78 -9.44
C LYS A 151 6.66 -12.22 -8.93
N GLU A 152 6.10 -12.51 -7.74
CA GLU A 152 6.18 -13.84 -7.12
C GLU A 152 5.27 -14.87 -7.82
N TYR A 153 4.04 -14.49 -8.20
CA TYR A 153 3.01 -15.42 -8.68
C TYR A 153 2.82 -15.44 -10.19
N VAL A 154 3.21 -14.38 -10.89
CA VAL A 154 3.03 -14.22 -12.34
C VAL A 154 4.36 -14.18 -13.08
N GLY A 155 5.40 -13.62 -12.45
CA GLY A 155 6.72 -13.42 -13.04
C GLY A 155 6.76 -12.20 -13.96
N ASP A 156 7.25 -12.38 -15.20
CA ASP A 156 7.35 -11.30 -16.19
C ASP A 156 5.96 -10.91 -16.73
N ILE A 157 5.69 -9.61 -16.67
CA ILE A 157 4.43 -9.02 -17.15
C ILE A 157 4.62 -8.16 -18.41
N THR A 158 5.78 -8.23 -19.04
CA THR A 158 6.09 -7.51 -20.28
C THR A 158 5.06 -7.80 -21.36
N GLY A 159 4.48 -6.77 -21.94
CA GLY A 159 3.48 -6.85 -23.01
C GLY A 159 2.07 -7.27 -22.57
N LYS A 160 1.84 -7.60 -21.29
CA LYS A 160 0.50 -7.94 -20.80
C LYS A 160 -0.41 -6.71 -20.76
N GLU A 161 -1.69 -6.90 -21.11
CA GLU A 161 -2.72 -5.88 -20.91
C GLU A 161 -3.13 -5.83 -19.45
N ALA A 162 -2.89 -4.70 -18.77
CA ALA A 162 -3.27 -4.47 -17.39
C ALA A 162 -4.39 -3.42 -17.29
N LEU A 163 -5.46 -3.73 -16.57
CA LEU A 163 -6.53 -2.79 -16.25
C LEU A 163 -6.49 -2.46 -14.76
N VAL A 164 -6.37 -1.18 -14.43
CA VAL A 164 -6.51 -0.66 -13.07
C VAL A 164 -7.86 0.04 -12.95
N ILE A 165 -8.77 -0.49 -12.14
CA ILE A 165 -10.06 0.15 -11.85
C ILE A 165 -9.93 0.92 -10.54
N GLY A 166 -9.71 2.23 -10.66
CA GLY A 166 -9.45 3.17 -9.57
C GLY A 166 -8.41 4.19 -9.99
N ARG A 167 -8.50 5.42 -9.44
CA ARG A 167 -7.58 6.52 -9.81
C ARG A 167 -7.16 7.39 -8.64
N SER A 168 -7.17 6.83 -7.43
CA SER A 168 -6.70 7.54 -6.23
C SER A 168 -5.20 7.81 -6.29
N LEU A 169 -4.75 8.84 -5.57
CA LEU A 169 -3.33 9.10 -5.37
C LEU A 169 -2.68 7.98 -4.54
N LEU A 170 -3.42 7.45 -3.59
CA LEU A 170 -2.95 6.40 -2.69
C LEU A 170 -2.65 5.08 -3.42
N PHE A 171 -3.43 4.73 -4.45
CA PHE A 171 -3.30 3.43 -5.10
C PHE A 171 -3.34 3.46 -6.62
N GLY A 172 -4.47 3.89 -7.23
CA GLY A 172 -4.71 3.65 -8.67
C GLY A 172 -3.66 4.28 -9.59
N LYS A 173 -3.32 5.55 -9.36
CA LYS A 173 -2.29 6.25 -10.15
C LYS A 173 -0.90 5.62 -9.98
N PRO A 174 -0.38 5.42 -8.76
CA PRO A 174 0.93 4.79 -8.60
C PRO A 174 0.98 3.34 -9.09
N ALA A 175 -0.07 2.55 -8.92
CA ALA A 175 -0.14 1.18 -9.45
C ALA A 175 -0.03 1.16 -10.98
N ALA A 176 -0.74 2.06 -11.67
CA ALA A 176 -0.65 2.19 -13.11
C ALA A 176 0.77 2.55 -13.58
N GLN A 177 1.46 3.46 -12.88
CA GLN A 177 2.85 3.82 -13.19
C GLN A 177 3.83 2.65 -12.97
N LEU A 178 3.65 1.86 -11.91
CA LEU A 178 4.50 0.71 -11.65
C LEU A 178 4.30 -0.41 -12.68
N LEU A 179 3.05 -0.68 -13.07
CA LEU A 179 2.74 -1.65 -14.13
C LEU A 179 3.33 -1.21 -15.48
N LEU A 180 3.22 0.10 -15.80
CA LEU A 180 3.84 0.66 -17.00
C LEU A 180 5.38 0.54 -16.96
N ALA A 181 6.00 0.84 -15.82
CA ALA A 181 7.43 0.68 -15.63
C ALA A 181 7.91 -0.78 -15.74
N ALA A 182 7.02 -1.74 -15.47
CA ALA A 182 7.25 -3.17 -15.68
C ALA A 182 6.86 -3.64 -17.10
N ASN A 183 6.77 -2.72 -18.06
CA ASN A 183 6.49 -2.97 -19.47
C ASN A 183 5.10 -3.54 -19.79
N ALA A 184 4.12 -3.42 -18.89
CA ALA A 184 2.73 -3.75 -19.19
C ALA A 184 2.07 -2.62 -20.02
N THR A 185 1.09 -2.97 -20.86
CA THR A 185 0.18 -2.01 -21.49
C THR A 185 -0.94 -1.69 -20.52
N VAL A 186 -1.02 -0.44 -20.04
CA VAL A 186 -1.90 -0.09 -18.92
C VAL A 186 -3.10 0.71 -19.36
N THR A 187 -4.28 0.26 -19.00
CA THR A 187 -5.54 1.01 -19.06
C THR A 187 -5.95 1.40 -17.64
N MET A 188 -6.27 2.65 -17.40
CA MET A 188 -6.85 3.12 -16.14
C MET A 188 -8.33 3.44 -16.32
N ALA A 189 -9.20 2.83 -15.52
CA ALA A 189 -10.64 3.06 -15.54
C ALA A 189 -11.15 3.59 -14.20
N HIS A 190 -12.32 4.21 -14.21
CA HIS A 190 -12.90 4.86 -13.05
C HIS A 190 -14.44 4.95 -13.18
N SER A 191 -15.12 5.53 -12.20
CA SER A 191 -16.59 5.63 -12.12
C SER A 191 -17.27 6.32 -13.31
N ARG A 192 -16.50 7.03 -14.16
CA ARG A 192 -17.02 7.68 -15.38
C ARG A 192 -16.58 6.97 -16.67
N SER A 193 -15.85 5.86 -16.56
CA SER A 193 -15.50 5.03 -17.71
C SER A 193 -16.71 4.29 -18.22
N LYS A 194 -16.83 4.18 -19.55
CA LYS A 194 -17.91 3.44 -20.19
C LYS A 194 -17.49 1.99 -20.31
N ASP A 195 -18.46 1.09 -20.22
CA ASP A 195 -18.33 -0.35 -20.46
C ASP A 195 -17.13 -1.00 -19.74
N LEU A 196 -17.11 -0.86 -18.42
CA LEU A 196 -16.08 -1.49 -17.57
C LEU A 196 -15.97 -3.01 -17.81
N PRO A 197 -17.07 -3.75 -18.00
CA PRO A 197 -17.00 -5.19 -18.33
C PRO A 197 -16.20 -5.48 -19.59
N ALA A 198 -16.38 -4.71 -20.67
CA ALA A 198 -15.63 -4.92 -21.91
C ALA A 198 -14.14 -4.62 -21.74
N LEU A 199 -13.79 -3.57 -20.98
CA LEU A 199 -12.39 -3.28 -20.64
C LEU A 199 -11.77 -4.42 -19.82
N ALA A 200 -12.50 -4.95 -18.84
CA ALA A 200 -12.00 -5.98 -17.95
C ALA A 200 -11.79 -7.34 -18.67
N ARG A 201 -12.68 -7.70 -19.59
CA ARG A 201 -12.55 -8.94 -20.39
C ARG A 201 -11.31 -8.99 -21.30
N ARG A 202 -10.66 -7.85 -21.53
CA ARG A 202 -9.41 -7.79 -22.32
C ARG A 202 -8.16 -7.98 -21.46
N ALA A 203 -8.26 -7.66 -20.17
CA ALA A 203 -7.10 -7.57 -19.31
C ALA A 203 -6.51 -8.93 -18.93
N ASP A 204 -5.22 -9.10 -19.10
CA ASP A 204 -4.43 -10.20 -18.56
C ASP A 204 -4.22 -10.06 -17.06
N ILE A 205 -4.16 -8.78 -16.60
CA ILE A 205 -4.05 -8.41 -15.19
C ILE A 205 -5.16 -7.40 -14.88
N LEU A 206 -6.06 -7.79 -14.00
CA LEU A 206 -7.15 -6.95 -13.52
C LEU A 206 -6.88 -6.52 -12.08
N VAL A 207 -6.75 -5.22 -11.84
CA VAL A 207 -6.55 -4.64 -10.51
C VAL A 207 -7.79 -3.86 -10.10
N ALA A 208 -8.52 -4.33 -9.09
CA ALA A 208 -9.73 -3.68 -8.59
C ALA A 208 -9.43 -2.87 -7.32
N ALA A 209 -9.68 -1.56 -7.36
CA ALA A 209 -9.47 -0.62 -6.26
C ALA A 209 -10.57 0.45 -6.26
N ILE A 210 -11.82 0.00 -6.08
CA ILE A 210 -13.05 0.77 -6.29
C ILE A 210 -13.66 1.20 -4.96
N GLY A 211 -13.50 0.37 -3.91
CA GLY A 211 -14.15 0.52 -2.62
C GLY A 211 -15.66 0.19 -2.68
N LYS A 212 -16.03 -0.81 -3.49
CA LYS A 212 -17.41 -1.30 -3.59
C LYS A 212 -17.42 -2.81 -3.47
N PRO A 213 -18.15 -3.37 -2.47
CA PRO A 213 -18.15 -4.80 -2.22
C PRO A 213 -18.62 -5.60 -3.45
N GLU A 214 -17.84 -6.58 -3.85
CA GLU A 214 -18.15 -7.57 -4.88
C GLU A 214 -18.67 -6.95 -6.21
N PHE A 215 -18.16 -5.77 -6.56
CA PHE A 215 -18.60 -5.00 -7.73
C PHE A 215 -18.17 -5.66 -9.05
N VAL A 216 -16.94 -6.19 -9.11
CA VAL A 216 -16.42 -6.89 -10.28
C VAL A 216 -16.93 -8.33 -10.28
N LYS A 217 -17.61 -8.72 -11.36
CA LYS A 217 -18.22 -10.04 -11.51
C LYS A 217 -17.36 -10.98 -12.35
N ALA A 218 -17.56 -12.27 -12.19
CA ALA A 218 -16.80 -13.31 -12.88
C ALA A 218 -16.86 -13.19 -14.42
N ASP A 219 -18.00 -12.78 -14.97
CA ASP A 219 -18.21 -12.57 -16.41
C ASP A 219 -17.45 -11.36 -16.99
N TRP A 220 -16.83 -10.52 -16.13
CA TRP A 220 -15.93 -9.46 -16.54
C TRP A 220 -14.49 -9.95 -16.70
N ILE A 221 -14.15 -11.11 -16.11
CA ILE A 221 -12.78 -11.59 -16.02
C ILE A 221 -12.44 -12.39 -17.28
N LYS A 222 -11.34 -12.04 -17.93
CA LYS A 222 -10.76 -12.86 -19.00
C LYS A 222 -10.35 -14.22 -18.43
N PRO A 223 -10.77 -15.35 -19.01
CA PRO A 223 -10.34 -16.66 -18.54
C PRO A 223 -8.82 -16.77 -18.44
N GLY A 224 -8.33 -17.18 -17.27
CA GLY A 224 -6.90 -17.28 -16.99
C GLY A 224 -6.21 -15.97 -16.58
N ALA A 225 -6.92 -14.85 -16.48
CA ALA A 225 -6.35 -13.57 -16.03
C ALA A 225 -5.90 -13.64 -14.57
N THR A 226 -4.94 -12.78 -14.24
CA THR A 226 -4.56 -12.51 -12.85
C THR A 226 -5.44 -11.40 -12.28
N VAL A 227 -6.07 -11.67 -11.14
CA VAL A 227 -6.97 -10.71 -10.48
C VAL A 227 -6.38 -10.28 -9.15
N ILE A 228 -6.14 -8.99 -9.02
CA ILE A 228 -5.64 -8.34 -7.81
C ILE A 228 -6.76 -7.51 -7.21
N ASP A 229 -7.33 -7.99 -6.12
CA ASP A 229 -8.37 -7.28 -5.37
C ASP A 229 -7.75 -6.48 -4.23
N VAL A 230 -7.85 -5.17 -4.31
CA VAL A 230 -7.32 -4.21 -3.32
C VAL A 230 -8.40 -3.76 -2.36
N GLY A 231 -9.66 -4.00 -2.71
CA GLY A 231 -10.82 -3.60 -1.92
C GLY A 231 -10.81 -4.23 -0.54
N ILE A 232 -11.17 -3.46 0.47
CA ILE A 232 -11.48 -3.95 1.83
C ILE A 232 -12.78 -3.31 2.24
N ASN A 233 -13.86 -4.06 2.09
CA ASN A 233 -15.21 -3.58 2.39
C ASN A 233 -15.76 -4.34 3.59
N ARG A 234 -16.28 -3.61 4.56
CA ARG A 234 -16.98 -4.17 5.71
C ARG A 234 -18.45 -4.31 5.37
N VAL A 235 -18.95 -5.52 5.30
CA VAL A 235 -20.36 -5.81 5.02
C VAL A 235 -21.03 -6.48 6.20
N ASP A 236 -22.31 -6.22 6.39
CA ASP A 236 -23.09 -6.85 7.45
C ASP A 236 -23.19 -8.37 7.17
N ALA A 237 -22.91 -9.17 8.21
CA ALA A 237 -23.02 -10.62 8.18
C ALA A 237 -24.20 -11.14 9.03
N GLY A 238 -25.08 -10.25 9.49
CA GLY A 238 -26.18 -10.56 10.40
C GLY A 238 -25.75 -10.61 11.87
N GLU A 239 -26.72 -10.55 12.78
CA GLU A 239 -26.51 -10.63 14.23
C GLU A 239 -25.49 -9.61 14.78
N GLY A 240 -25.36 -8.42 14.15
CA GLY A 240 -24.35 -7.42 14.53
C GLY A 240 -22.92 -7.80 14.19
N LYS A 241 -22.71 -8.87 13.44
CA LYS A 241 -21.39 -9.31 12.96
C LYS A 241 -21.08 -8.70 11.61
N TYR A 242 -19.79 -8.60 11.30
CA TYR A 242 -19.29 -8.10 10.01
C TYR A 242 -18.34 -9.10 9.38
N LYS A 243 -18.36 -9.17 8.05
CA LYS A 243 -17.31 -9.84 7.27
C LYS A 243 -16.59 -8.82 6.40
N LEU A 244 -15.34 -9.10 6.08
CA LEU A 244 -14.57 -8.34 5.10
C LEU A 244 -14.68 -9.03 3.75
N VAL A 245 -15.00 -8.25 2.71
CA VAL A 245 -15.02 -8.68 1.32
C VAL A 245 -14.24 -7.71 0.46
N GLY A 246 -13.78 -8.17 -0.68
CA GLY A 246 -13.11 -7.34 -1.67
C GLY A 246 -14.06 -6.57 -2.58
N ASP A 247 -13.47 -5.95 -3.60
CA ASP A 247 -14.20 -5.33 -4.71
C ASP A 247 -14.60 -6.36 -5.78
N VAL A 248 -14.05 -7.57 -5.72
CA VAL A 248 -14.30 -8.68 -6.66
C VAL A 248 -15.18 -9.72 -5.98
N ASP A 249 -16.15 -10.26 -6.70
CA ASP A 249 -16.93 -11.43 -6.32
C ASP A 249 -16.00 -12.66 -6.32
N TYR A 250 -15.30 -12.87 -5.20
CA TYR A 250 -14.15 -13.77 -5.10
C TYR A 250 -14.48 -15.22 -5.48
N GLU A 251 -15.58 -15.77 -4.95
CA GLU A 251 -15.89 -17.18 -5.13
C GLU A 251 -16.19 -17.50 -6.61
N ALA A 252 -16.96 -16.63 -7.27
CA ALA A 252 -17.24 -16.79 -8.68
C ALA A 252 -16.01 -16.46 -9.56
N ALA A 253 -15.26 -15.43 -9.20
CA ALA A 253 -14.06 -14.99 -9.92
C ALA A 253 -12.94 -16.04 -9.92
N LYS A 254 -12.77 -16.76 -8.82
CA LYS A 254 -11.76 -17.81 -8.63
C LYS A 254 -11.90 -18.97 -9.61
N GLU A 255 -13.11 -19.26 -10.08
CA GLU A 255 -13.35 -20.32 -11.06
C GLU A 255 -12.94 -19.93 -12.50
N VAL A 256 -12.74 -18.62 -12.77
CA VAL A 256 -12.40 -18.05 -14.08
C VAL A 256 -10.96 -17.56 -14.14
N ALA A 257 -10.48 -16.97 -13.05
CA ALA A 257 -9.13 -16.42 -12.95
C ALA A 257 -8.06 -17.52 -13.00
N GLY A 258 -6.89 -17.20 -13.58
CA GLY A 258 -5.69 -18.02 -13.46
C GLY A 258 -5.02 -17.89 -12.09
N ALA A 259 -5.04 -16.67 -11.53
CA ALA A 259 -4.58 -16.38 -10.17
C ALA A 259 -5.40 -15.23 -9.56
N ILE A 260 -5.66 -15.27 -8.26
CA ILE A 260 -6.50 -14.25 -7.60
C ILE A 260 -6.07 -14.03 -6.15
N THR A 261 -6.09 -12.76 -5.69
CA THR A 261 -5.89 -12.42 -4.28
C THR A 261 -7.18 -12.58 -3.47
N PRO A 262 -7.16 -13.24 -2.30
CA PRO A 262 -8.31 -13.28 -1.39
C PRO A 262 -8.43 -11.98 -0.58
N VAL A 263 -9.65 -11.68 -0.12
CA VAL A 263 -9.90 -10.62 0.87
C VAL A 263 -10.72 -11.19 2.03
N PRO A 264 -10.17 -11.19 3.26
CA PRO A 264 -8.83 -10.77 3.67
C PRO A 264 -7.73 -11.81 3.33
N GLY A 265 -6.47 -11.36 3.31
CA GLY A 265 -5.31 -12.25 3.18
C GLY A 265 -4.46 -12.04 1.92
N GLY A 266 -4.94 -11.20 0.99
CA GLY A 266 -4.18 -10.78 -0.20
C GLY A 266 -3.40 -9.48 0.03
N VAL A 267 -3.71 -8.45 -0.74
CA VAL A 267 -2.97 -7.19 -0.84
C VAL A 267 -2.80 -6.46 0.50
N GLY A 268 -3.83 -6.47 1.37
CA GLY A 268 -3.80 -5.73 2.63
C GLY A 268 -2.64 -6.13 3.58
N ALA A 269 -2.21 -7.39 3.54
CA ALA A 269 -1.07 -7.87 4.32
C ALA A 269 0.25 -7.25 3.83
N MET A 270 0.38 -7.03 2.52
CA MET A 270 1.58 -6.45 1.90
C MET A 270 1.75 -4.97 2.24
N THR A 271 0.66 -4.21 2.41
CA THR A 271 0.74 -2.76 2.68
C THR A 271 1.58 -2.44 3.90
N ILE A 272 1.39 -3.19 5.01
CA ILE A 272 2.13 -2.94 6.26
C ILE A 272 3.60 -3.26 6.11
N VAL A 273 3.93 -4.36 5.47
CA VAL A 273 5.34 -4.76 5.31
C VAL A 273 6.07 -3.88 4.31
N CYS A 274 5.39 -3.38 3.27
CA CYS A 274 5.96 -2.39 2.35
C CYS A 274 6.20 -1.04 3.01
N LEU A 275 5.38 -0.64 3.99
CA LEU A 275 5.65 0.54 4.83
C LEU A 275 6.95 0.36 5.63
N MET A 276 7.18 -0.83 6.19
CA MET A 276 8.44 -1.14 6.87
C MET A 276 9.61 -1.11 5.90
N HIS A 277 9.45 -1.69 4.72
CA HIS A 277 10.45 -1.66 3.65
C HIS A 277 10.82 -0.22 3.26
N ASN A 278 9.84 0.63 2.99
CA ASN A 278 10.08 2.04 2.69
C ASN A 278 10.79 2.78 3.83
N THR A 279 10.45 2.49 5.09
CA THR A 279 11.11 3.08 6.26
C THR A 279 12.59 2.66 6.33
N LEU A 280 12.89 1.41 6.02
CA LEU A 280 14.27 0.92 5.94
C LEU A 280 15.05 1.61 4.81
N ILE A 281 14.46 1.71 3.62
CA ILE A 281 15.02 2.45 2.47
C ILE A 281 15.32 3.90 2.86
N ALA A 282 14.36 4.56 3.51
CA ALA A 282 14.52 5.95 3.95
C ALA A 282 15.63 6.10 5.00
N ALA A 283 15.74 5.16 5.94
CA ALA A 283 16.78 5.16 6.96
C ALA A 283 18.18 5.00 6.34
N CYS A 284 18.35 4.05 5.44
CA CYS A 284 19.61 3.85 4.72
C CYS A 284 19.99 5.10 3.91
N ALA A 285 19.03 5.66 3.17
CA ALA A 285 19.26 6.83 2.32
C ALA A 285 19.68 8.08 3.11
N GLN A 286 19.00 8.34 4.24
CA GLN A 286 19.31 9.50 5.10
C GLN A 286 20.67 9.37 5.79
N ASN A 287 21.21 8.16 5.90
CA ASN A 287 22.52 7.88 6.51
C ASN A 287 23.60 7.53 5.48
N ASN A 288 23.33 7.71 4.17
CA ASN A 288 24.25 7.37 3.08
C ASN A 288 24.75 5.91 3.11
N LEU A 289 23.91 5.00 3.55
CA LEU A 289 24.18 3.56 3.58
C LEU A 289 23.52 2.86 2.38
N PRO A 290 24.15 1.80 1.84
CA PRO A 290 23.48 0.95 0.87
C PRO A 290 22.31 0.21 1.54
N LEU A 291 21.34 -0.20 0.72
CA LEU A 291 20.35 -1.17 1.20
C LEU A 291 21.06 -2.50 1.46
N PRO A 292 20.69 -3.21 2.53
CA PRO A 292 21.14 -4.57 2.73
C PRO A 292 20.78 -5.47 1.54
N ASP A 293 21.68 -6.41 1.22
CA ASP A 293 21.44 -7.38 0.17
C ASP A 293 20.18 -8.21 0.45
N ASP A 294 19.51 -8.68 -0.60
CA ASP A 294 18.29 -9.51 -0.54
C ASP A 294 16.95 -8.81 -0.18
N LEU A 295 16.86 -7.49 -0.26
CA LEU A 295 15.60 -6.74 -0.04
C LEU A 295 14.90 -6.33 -1.33
#